data_f27764772a37145cba84dcfc11f66aa8
#
_entry.id   f27764772a37145cba84dcfc11f66aa8
#
_cell.length_a   1.000
_cell.length_b   1.000
_cell.length_c   1.000
_cell.angle_alpha   90.00
_cell.angle_beta   90.00
_cell.angle_gamma   90.00
#
_symmetry.space_group_name_H-M   'P 1'
#
loop_
_entity.id
_entity.type
_entity.pdbx_description
1 polymer ?
#
loop_
_entity_poly.entity_id
_entity_poly.type
_entity_poly.pdbx_seq_one_letter_code
_entity_poly.pdbx_strand_id
1 'polypeptide(L)'
;QLKVARNTAKIWSESVQVMRDLKEAGKSGMTEAAVVQANANLQSVLAQITELENTRLNLDNAMSLLVETMPTHWEVSADATLDIPAPILQGVPMSYLAMRPDVTAAERSLAAAYYNTASARAAFYPNLSISFTGGFTNQLGTMIKNPGEWFYNLAGSLTAPLFARGQNIARLQAAKAQQAQALNSFEHTLLSAASEVSNAMSAYTTAGQRAAIFEAQSADLEKAVEYTNDLMIYANGTYLEVLTAQQSLLAAQLNQVSCRLARNQAIINLYQSLGGGR
;
A
#
# COMPACT_ATOMS: atom_id res chain seq x y z
N GLN A 1 -1.54 -10.54 -17.48
CA GLN A 1 -2.97 -10.84 -17.69
C GLN A 1 -3.41 -10.53 -19.11
N LEU A 2 -3.22 -9.30 -19.62
CA LEU A 2 -3.66 -8.91 -20.97
C LEU A 2 -3.09 -9.81 -22.08
N LYS A 3 -1.77 -10.16 -22.00
CA LYS A 3 -1.13 -11.08 -22.96
C LYS A 3 -1.79 -12.46 -22.93
N VAL A 4 -2.07 -13.00 -21.75
CA VAL A 4 -2.74 -14.29 -21.58
C VAL A 4 -4.15 -14.24 -22.15
N ALA A 5 -4.95 -13.25 -21.76
CA ALA A 5 -6.32 -13.10 -22.25
C ALA A 5 -6.42 -12.95 -23.77
N ARG A 6 -5.54 -12.16 -24.38
CA ARG A 6 -5.48 -12.00 -25.85
C ARG A 6 -5.09 -13.29 -26.57
N ASN A 7 -4.11 -14.03 -26.02
CA ASN A 7 -3.73 -15.31 -26.58
C ASN A 7 -4.89 -16.34 -26.52
N THR A 8 -5.57 -16.39 -25.39
CA THR A 8 -6.74 -17.25 -25.21
C THR A 8 -7.89 -16.85 -26.15
N ALA A 9 -8.17 -15.53 -26.30
CA ALA A 9 -9.20 -15.07 -27.24
C ALA A 9 -8.89 -15.48 -28.68
N LYS A 10 -7.63 -15.45 -29.08
CA LYS A 10 -7.20 -15.93 -30.42
C LYS A 10 -7.48 -17.43 -30.57
N ILE A 11 -7.03 -18.25 -29.60
CA ILE A 11 -7.29 -19.72 -29.65
C ILE A 11 -8.80 -20.02 -29.69
N TRP A 12 -9.58 -19.31 -28.91
CA TRP A 12 -11.01 -19.50 -28.84
C TRP A 12 -11.73 -19.05 -30.15
N SER A 13 -11.26 -17.96 -30.76
CA SER A 13 -11.81 -17.53 -32.04
C SER A 13 -11.56 -18.56 -33.16
N GLU A 14 -10.36 -19.15 -33.18
CA GLU A 14 -10.01 -20.24 -34.08
C GLU A 14 -10.87 -21.49 -33.79
N SER A 15 -11.07 -21.84 -32.53
CA SER A 15 -11.95 -22.95 -32.13
C SER A 15 -13.39 -22.75 -32.55
N VAL A 16 -13.95 -21.55 -32.36
CA VAL A 16 -15.33 -21.23 -32.82
C VAL A 16 -15.47 -21.40 -34.35
N GLN A 17 -14.45 -21.00 -35.10
CA GLN A 17 -14.47 -21.17 -36.58
C GLN A 17 -14.42 -22.64 -36.94
N VAL A 18 -13.52 -23.43 -36.39
CA VAL A 18 -13.44 -24.88 -36.63
C VAL A 18 -14.76 -25.58 -36.29
N MET A 19 -15.45 -25.18 -35.22
CA MET A 19 -16.76 -25.73 -34.87
C MET A 19 -17.83 -25.42 -35.90
N ARG A 20 -17.86 -24.22 -36.47
CA ARG A 20 -18.79 -23.86 -37.54
C ARG A 20 -18.54 -24.72 -38.76
N ASP A 21 -17.28 -24.87 -39.14
CA ASP A 21 -16.87 -25.68 -40.29
C ASP A 21 -17.26 -27.17 -40.12
N LEU A 22 -17.02 -27.73 -38.90
CA LEU A 22 -17.40 -29.10 -38.56
C LEU A 22 -18.91 -29.32 -38.53
N LYS A 23 -19.68 -28.33 -38.10
CA LYS A 23 -21.13 -28.36 -38.14
C LYS A 23 -21.63 -28.35 -39.55
N GLU A 24 -21.10 -27.46 -40.41
CA GLU A 24 -21.45 -27.40 -41.83
C GLU A 24 -21.11 -28.70 -42.56
N ALA A 25 -20.01 -29.34 -42.16
CA ALA A 25 -19.62 -30.69 -42.67
C ALA A 25 -20.51 -31.84 -42.14
N GLY A 26 -21.48 -31.55 -41.28
CA GLY A 26 -22.44 -32.55 -40.76
C GLY A 26 -21.85 -33.52 -39.73
N LYS A 27 -20.77 -33.18 -39.03
CA LYS A 27 -20.15 -34.05 -38.02
C LYS A 27 -21.12 -34.29 -36.83
N SER A 28 -21.36 -35.56 -36.55
CA SER A 28 -22.22 -35.96 -35.42
C SER A 28 -21.67 -35.38 -34.10
N GLY A 29 -22.56 -34.80 -33.25
CA GLY A 29 -22.20 -34.20 -31.98
C GLY A 29 -21.97 -32.69 -32.00
N MET A 30 -21.85 -32.03 -33.18
CA MET A 30 -21.76 -30.58 -33.30
C MET A 30 -23.16 -29.96 -33.41
N THR A 31 -23.65 -29.48 -32.26
CA THR A 31 -24.96 -28.81 -32.16
C THR A 31 -24.85 -27.30 -32.32
N GLU A 32 -25.94 -26.65 -32.76
CA GLU A 32 -26.03 -25.17 -32.77
C GLU A 32 -25.77 -24.62 -31.36
N ALA A 33 -26.29 -25.27 -30.33
CA ALA A 33 -26.10 -24.88 -28.95
C ALA A 33 -24.60 -24.84 -28.54
N ALA A 34 -23.80 -25.79 -29.02
CA ALA A 34 -22.36 -25.79 -28.75
C ALA A 34 -21.64 -24.60 -29.39
N VAL A 35 -21.98 -24.25 -30.64
CA VAL A 35 -21.41 -23.08 -31.35
C VAL A 35 -21.82 -21.77 -30.69
N VAL A 36 -23.09 -21.64 -30.29
CA VAL A 36 -23.57 -20.44 -29.57
C VAL A 36 -22.90 -20.31 -28.21
N GLN A 37 -22.73 -21.40 -27.46
CA GLN A 37 -22.03 -21.39 -26.18
C GLN A 37 -20.55 -20.99 -26.33
N ALA A 38 -19.87 -21.53 -27.34
CA ALA A 38 -18.48 -21.15 -27.61
C ALA A 38 -18.34 -19.67 -27.94
N ASN A 39 -19.26 -19.15 -28.74
CA ASN A 39 -19.28 -17.73 -29.09
C ASN A 39 -19.57 -16.85 -27.88
N ALA A 40 -20.50 -17.23 -26.99
CA ALA A 40 -20.77 -16.53 -25.74
C ALA A 40 -19.54 -16.47 -24.85
N ASN A 41 -18.79 -17.56 -24.76
CA ASN A 41 -17.55 -17.61 -23.95
C ASN A 41 -16.46 -16.73 -24.58
N LEU A 42 -16.30 -16.71 -25.91
CA LEU A 42 -15.40 -15.79 -26.60
C LEU A 42 -15.76 -14.32 -26.26
N GLN A 43 -17.06 -13.98 -26.33
CA GLN A 43 -17.51 -12.62 -25.95
C GLN A 43 -17.16 -12.28 -24.50
N SER A 44 -17.25 -13.23 -23.58
CA SER A 44 -16.84 -13.04 -22.18
C SER A 44 -15.35 -12.72 -22.04
N VAL A 45 -14.48 -13.40 -22.78
CA VAL A 45 -13.03 -13.10 -22.79
C VAL A 45 -12.74 -11.75 -23.44
N LEU A 46 -13.44 -11.38 -24.49
CA LEU A 46 -13.30 -10.07 -25.12
C LEU A 46 -13.71 -8.94 -24.18
N ALA A 47 -14.81 -9.13 -23.41
CA ALA A 47 -15.21 -8.17 -22.37
C ALA A 47 -14.13 -8.04 -21.27
N GLN A 48 -13.53 -9.17 -20.86
CA GLN A 48 -12.42 -9.16 -19.89
C GLN A 48 -11.18 -8.45 -20.43
N ILE A 49 -10.86 -8.60 -21.73
CA ILE A 49 -9.77 -7.87 -22.38
C ILE A 49 -10.02 -6.36 -22.30
N THR A 50 -11.25 -5.91 -22.60
CA THR A 50 -11.62 -4.49 -22.53
C THR A 50 -11.43 -3.92 -21.11
N GLU A 51 -11.80 -4.68 -20.08
CA GLU A 51 -11.57 -4.29 -18.68
C GLU A 51 -10.08 -4.21 -18.33
N LEU A 52 -9.28 -5.17 -18.81
CA LEU A 52 -7.83 -5.16 -18.62
C LEU A 52 -7.15 -4.00 -19.37
N GLU A 53 -7.66 -3.61 -20.53
CA GLU A 53 -7.18 -2.44 -21.28
C GLU A 53 -7.51 -1.14 -20.55
N ASN A 54 -8.70 -1.02 -19.99
CA ASN A 54 -9.07 0.11 -19.15
C ASN A 54 -8.19 0.19 -17.89
N THR A 55 -7.95 -0.96 -17.25
CA THR A 55 -7.02 -1.04 -16.10
C THR A 55 -5.61 -0.58 -16.48
N ARG A 56 -5.12 -0.98 -17.65
CA ARG A 56 -3.83 -0.52 -18.17
C ARG A 56 -3.79 0.99 -18.38
N LEU A 57 -4.83 1.55 -19.00
CA LEU A 57 -4.93 3.01 -19.21
C LEU A 57 -4.90 3.76 -17.88
N ASN A 58 -5.61 3.26 -16.86
CA ASN A 58 -5.59 3.85 -15.52
C ASN A 58 -4.18 3.81 -14.88
N LEU A 59 -3.43 2.72 -15.10
CA LEU A 59 -2.05 2.60 -14.64
C LEU A 59 -1.10 3.54 -15.41
N ASP A 60 -1.28 3.68 -16.73
CA ASP A 60 -0.52 4.63 -17.55
C ASP A 60 -0.76 6.08 -17.06
N ASN A 61 -2.00 6.44 -16.74
CA ASN A 61 -2.35 7.74 -16.18
C ASN A 61 -1.75 7.95 -14.78
N ALA A 62 -1.80 6.93 -13.92
CA ALA A 62 -1.20 7.00 -12.59
C ALA A 62 0.33 7.16 -12.67
N MET A 63 0.98 6.47 -13.61
CA MET A 63 2.41 6.61 -13.85
C MET A 63 2.76 8.01 -14.38
N SER A 64 1.96 8.54 -15.32
CA SER A 64 2.13 9.89 -15.85
C SER A 64 2.01 10.95 -14.76
N LEU A 65 1.06 10.79 -13.83
CA LEU A 65 0.91 11.67 -12.66
C LEU A 65 2.14 11.60 -11.74
N LEU A 66 2.68 10.40 -11.53
CA LEU A 66 3.84 10.18 -10.66
C LEU A 66 5.12 10.82 -11.22
N VAL A 67 5.24 10.85 -12.56
CA VAL A 67 6.37 11.46 -13.30
C VAL A 67 6.11 12.94 -13.63
N GLU A 68 4.96 13.48 -13.22
CA GLU A 68 4.54 14.88 -13.49
C GLU A 68 4.49 15.21 -15.00
N THR A 69 4.02 14.25 -15.81
CA THR A 69 3.85 14.43 -17.26
C THR A 69 2.39 14.39 -17.67
N MET A 70 2.08 14.88 -18.87
CA MET A 70 0.75 14.71 -19.45
C MET A 70 0.44 13.22 -19.63
N PRO A 71 -0.85 12.81 -19.53
CA PRO A 71 -1.25 11.42 -19.76
C PRO A 71 -0.68 10.89 -21.07
N THR A 72 0.15 9.88 -20.99
CA THR A 72 0.80 9.23 -22.13
C THR A 72 0.80 7.72 -21.95
N HIS A 73 0.97 7.01 -23.06
CA HIS A 73 1.12 5.57 -23.04
C HIS A 73 2.56 5.20 -22.71
N TRP A 74 2.75 4.38 -21.68
CA TRP A 74 4.06 3.89 -21.25
C TRP A 74 4.35 2.52 -21.90
N GLU A 75 5.42 2.43 -22.64
CA GLU A 75 5.88 1.15 -23.16
C GLU A 75 6.59 0.38 -22.05
N VAL A 76 6.02 -0.77 -21.69
CA VAL A 76 6.65 -1.71 -20.75
C VAL A 76 7.24 -2.85 -21.58
N SER A 77 8.52 -3.16 -21.38
CA SER A 77 9.16 -4.29 -22.03
C SER A 77 8.35 -5.56 -21.77
N ALA A 78 8.06 -6.32 -22.81
CA ALA A 78 7.31 -7.58 -22.71
C ALA A 78 8.01 -8.64 -21.85
N ASP A 79 9.33 -8.52 -21.71
CA ASP A 79 10.19 -9.42 -20.95
C ASP A 79 10.66 -8.84 -19.60
N ALA A 80 10.06 -7.70 -19.18
CA ALA A 80 10.34 -7.13 -17.86
C ALA A 80 9.83 -8.09 -16.77
N THR A 81 10.65 -9.04 -16.38
CA THR A 81 10.47 -9.81 -15.16
C THR A 81 10.97 -8.96 -14.01
N LEU A 82 10.06 -8.53 -13.15
CA LEU A 82 10.43 -7.87 -11.91
C LEU A 82 10.98 -8.94 -10.96
N ASP A 83 12.28 -9.21 -11.08
CA ASP A 83 12.97 -10.16 -10.21
C ASP A 83 13.42 -9.43 -8.94
N ILE A 84 12.50 -9.36 -7.98
CA ILE A 84 12.79 -8.77 -6.67
C ILE A 84 13.44 -9.86 -5.81
N PRO A 85 14.63 -9.58 -5.22
CA PRO A 85 15.29 -10.54 -4.35
C PRO A 85 14.35 -11.04 -3.24
N ALA A 86 14.39 -12.35 -2.97
CA ALA A 86 13.57 -12.92 -1.91
C ALA A 86 13.94 -12.28 -0.56
N PRO A 87 12.97 -11.84 0.23
CA PRO A 87 13.23 -11.25 1.53
C PRO A 87 13.80 -12.30 2.48
N ILE A 88 14.68 -11.87 3.38
CA ILE A 88 15.17 -12.71 4.46
C ILE A 88 14.02 -12.85 5.48
N LEU A 89 13.36 -14.00 5.48
CA LEU A 89 12.19 -14.30 6.33
C LEU A 89 12.55 -14.69 7.76
N GLN A 90 13.83 -14.62 8.16
CA GLN A 90 14.25 -14.96 9.51
C GLN A 90 14.14 -13.75 10.43
N GLY A 91 13.17 -13.81 11.34
CA GLY A 91 13.01 -12.96 12.52
C GLY A 91 13.45 -11.50 12.36
N VAL A 92 12.53 -10.62 12.04
CA VAL A 92 12.84 -9.17 11.96
C VAL A 92 13.10 -8.64 13.38
N PRO A 93 14.34 -8.18 13.69
CA PRO A 93 14.61 -7.60 15.01
C PRO A 93 13.76 -6.35 15.26
N MET A 94 13.25 -6.18 16.48
CA MET A 94 12.46 -5.01 16.88
C MET A 94 13.19 -3.68 16.62
N SER A 95 14.54 -3.70 16.54
CA SER A 95 15.36 -2.52 16.23
C SER A 95 15.04 -1.88 14.88
N TYR A 96 14.60 -2.66 13.91
CA TYR A 96 14.17 -2.10 12.60
C TYR A 96 12.86 -1.30 12.70
N LEU A 97 11.94 -1.72 13.59
CA LEU A 97 10.70 -0.96 13.83
C LEU A 97 10.98 0.40 14.44
N ALA A 98 12.00 0.52 15.30
CA ALA A 98 12.42 1.79 15.89
C ALA A 98 12.95 2.79 14.85
N MET A 99 13.36 2.33 13.67
CA MET A 99 13.83 3.18 12.58
C MET A 99 12.68 3.79 11.75
N ARG A 100 11.46 3.34 11.94
CA ARG A 100 10.29 3.85 11.22
C ARG A 100 9.99 5.30 11.59
N PRO A 101 9.67 6.17 10.61
CA PRO A 101 9.35 7.57 10.87
C PRO A 101 8.12 7.76 11.76
N ASP A 102 7.09 6.93 11.61
CA ASP A 102 5.85 6.97 12.38
C ASP A 102 6.09 6.56 13.86
N VAL A 103 6.88 5.52 14.10
CA VAL A 103 7.29 5.10 15.45
C VAL A 103 8.14 6.17 16.12
N THR A 104 9.12 6.73 15.39
CA THR A 104 9.94 7.84 15.88
C THR A 104 9.09 9.08 16.19
N ALA A 105 8.11 9.42 15.37
CA ALA A 105 7.20 10.54 15.60
C ALA A 105 6.34 10.32 16.85
N ALA A 106 5.82 9.11 17.06
CA ALA A 106 5.05 8.76 18.26
C ALA A 106 5.92 8.81 19.52
N GLU A 107 7.18 8.34 19.48
CA GLU A 107 8.16 8.45 20.57
C GLU A 107 8.43 9.92 20.92
N ARG A 108 8.64 10.77 19.92
CA ARG A 108 8.86 12.21 20.14
C ARG A 108 7.62 12.90 20.72
N SER A 109 6.42 12.48 20.33
CA SER A 109 5.17 12.97 20.92
C SER A 109 5.03 12.56 22.38
N LEU A 110 5.41 11.34 22.74
CA LEU A 110 5.45 10.87 24.12
C LEU A 110 6.47 11.68 24.94
N ALA A 111 7.67 11.91 24.40
CA ALA A 111 8.69 12.74 25.06
C ALA A 111 8.18 14.17 25.28
N ALA A 112 7.51 14.79 24.31
CA ALA A 112 6.90 16.10 24.46
C ALA A 112 5.84 16.13 25.57
N ALA A 113 4.96 15.12 25.65
CA ALA A 113 3.96 15.00 26.72
C ALA A 113 4.60 14.82 28.10
N TYR A 114 5.71 14.08 28.18
CA TYR A 114 6.48 13.95 29.40
C TYR A 114 7.05 15.32 29.89
N TYR A 115 7.67 16.09 28.99
CA TYR A 115 8.20 17.41 29.33
C TYR A 115 7.07 18.42 29.64
N ASN A 116 5.89 18.30 28.99
CA ASN A 116 4.73 19.11 29.36
C ASN A 116 4.24 18.81 30.79
N THR A 117 4.28 17.53 31.19
CA THR A 117 3.96 17.13 32.57
C THR A 117 5.00 17.70 33.56
N ALA A 118 6.27 17.68 33.20
CA ALA A 118 7.32 18.29 33.99
C ALA A 118 7.14 19.82 34.12
N SER A 119 6.80 20.50 33.02
CA SER A 119 6.44 21.92 33.01
C SER A 119 5.24 22.25 33.90
N ALA A 120 4.19 21.40 33.85
CA ALA A 120 3.02 21.57 34.72
C ALA A 120 3.37 21.39 36.22
N ARG A 121 4.33 20.53 36.56
CA ARG A 121 4.89 20.41 37.94
C ARG A 121 5.70 21.64 38.32
N ALA A 122 6.48 22.20 37.39
CA ALA A 122 7.28 23.38 37.61
C ALA A 122 6.43 24.62 37.99
N ALA A 123 5.17 24.66 37.53
CA ALA A 123 4.22 25.74 37.86
C ALA A 123 3.86 25.83 39.37
N PHE A 124 4.23 24.85 40.21
CA PHE A 124 4.08 24.90 41.67
C PHE A 124 5.27 25.54 42.35
N TYR A 125 6.39 25.75 41.67
CA TYR A 125 7.58 26.38 42.21
C TYR A 125 7.57 27.89 41.91
N PRO A 126 8.31 28.69 42.73
CA PRO A 126 8.47 30.11 42.47
C PRO A 126 9.09 30.38 41.10
N ASN A 127 8.54 31.35 40.39
CA ASN A 127 9.08 31.80 39.11
C ASN A 127 10.00 33.02 39.32
N LEU A 128 11.25 32.91 38.90
CA LEU A 128 12.20 34.00 38.88
C LEU A 128 12.20 34.67 37.52
N SER A 129 11.83 35.94 37.50
CA SER A 129 11.91 36.79 36.30
C SER A 129 13.01 37.81 36.45
N ILE A 130 13.91 37.92 35.48
CA ILE A 130 14.94 38.94 35.39
C ILE A 130 14.65 39.78 34.16
N SER A 131 14.41 41.06 34.31
CA SER A 131 14.21 42.00 33.22
C SER A 131 15.35 43.00 33.14
N PHE A 132 15.87 43.18 31.95
CA PHE A 132 16.84 44.22 31.62
C PHE A 132 16.25 45.13 30.58
N THR A 133 16.24 46.45 30.87
CA THR A 133 15.78 47.47 29.95
C THR A 133 16.87 48.53 29.81
N GLY A 134 17.31 48.76 28.60
CA GLY A 134 18.28 49.80 28.32
C GLY A 134 17.78 50.70 27.17
N GLY A 135 18.05 51.96 27.23
CA GLY A 135 17.62 52.90 26.17
C GLY A 135 18.22 54.28 26.36
N PHE A 136 17.78 55.19 25.54
CA PHE A 136 18.13 56.63 25.58
C PHE A 136 16.88 57.42 25.94
N THR A 137 16.98 58.33 26.85
CA THR A 137 15.91 59.28 27.14
C THR A 137 16.32 60.67 26.73
N ASN A 138 15.46 61.38 25.99
CA ASN A 138 15.48 62.81 25.84
C ASN A 138 14.30 63.39 26.60
N GLN A 139 14.57 64.19 27.61
CA GLN A 139 13.53 64.89 28.36
C GLN A 139 12.95 65.99 27.46
N LEU A 140 11.66 65.86 27.09
CA LEU A 140 10.91 66.90 26.38
C LEU A 140 10.82 68.12 27.30
N GLY A 141 11.54 69.22 26.93
CA GLY A 141 11.48 70.50 27.65
C GLY A 141 12.80 71.25 27.73
N THR A 142 13.91 70.59 27.56
CA THR A 142 15.23 71.25 27.35
C THR A 142 15.75 70.85 25.97
N MET A 143 16.43 71.76 25.27
CA MET A 143 16.99 71.53 23.92
C MET A 143 17.47 70.12 23.72
N ILE A 144 17.06 69.50 22.59
CA ILE A 144 17.49 68.17 22.18
C ILE A 144 19.02 68.14 22.16
N LYS A 145 19.62 67.63 23.19
CA LYS A 145 21.04 67.27 23.21
C LYS A 145 21.20 65.87 22.71
N ASN A 146 21.84 65.72 21.58
CA ASN A 146 22.20 64.41 21.05
C ASN A 146 23.69 64.15 21.33
N PRO A 147 24.07 62.99 22.03
CA PRO A 147 23.18 61.91 22.41
C PRO A 147 22.43 62.18 23.70
N GLY A 148 21.18 61.67 23.84
CA GLY A 148 20.42 61.60 25.07
C GLY A 148 21.12 60.78 26.15
N GLU A 149 20.66 60.90 27.40
CA GLU A 149 21.25 60.14 28.50
C GLU A 149 20.92 58.64 28.36
N TRP A 150 21.96 57.83 28.52
CA TRP A 150 21.80 56.40 28.59
C TRP A 150 21.18 56.01 29.93
N PHE A 151 20.17 55.17 29.90
CA PHE A 151 19.69 54.51 31.10
C PHE A 151 19.68 53.00 30.95
N TYR A 152 19.88 52.29 32.01
CA TYR A 152 19.68 50.87 32.14
C TYR A 152 18.99 50.59 33.45
N ASN A 153 18.04 49.64 33.38
CA ASN A 153 17.32 49.15 34.53
C ASN A 153 17.42 47.61 34.55
N LEU A 154 17.87 47.06 35.67
CA LEU A 154 17.90 45.64 35.97
C LEU A 154 16.94 45.38 37.11
N ALA A 155 15.86 44.64 36.88
CA ALA A 155 14.90 44.27 37.90
C ALA A 155 14.78 42.74 37.99
N GLY A 156 14.83 42.19 39.19
CA GLY A 156 14.54 40.80 39.50
C GLY A 156 13.24 40.68 40.31
N SER A 157 12.34 39.78 39.91
CA SER A 157 11.16 39.48 40.70
C SER A 157 11.00 37.96 40.91
N LEU A 158 10.64 37.56 42.12
CA LEU A 158 10.35 36.18 42.51
C LEU A 158 8.87 36.10 42.89
N THR A 159 8.09 35.32 42.12
CA THR A 159 6.62 35.21 42.28
C THR A 159 6.26 33.75 42.54
N ALA A 160 5.56 33.44 43.64
CA ALA A 160 5.05 32.12 43.96
C ALA A 160 3.53 32.16 44.04
N PRO A 161 2.78 31.37 43.19
CA PRO A 161 1.32 31.31 43.27
C PRO A 161 0.88 30.42 44.43
N LEU A 162 0.48 31.03 45.57
CA LEU A 162 -0.01 30.30 46.76
C LEU A 162 -1.49 29.86 46.59
N PHE A 163 -2.29 30.67 45.90
CA PHE A 163 -3.73 30.45 45.73
C PHE A 163 -4.12 30.62 44.25
N ALA A 164 -4.02 29.55 43.47
CA ALA A 164 -4.38 29.52 42.04
C ALA A 164 -5.76 28.89 41.77
N ARG A 165 -6.71 28.93 42.72
CA ARG A 165 -8.07 28.36 42.57
C ARG A 165 -8.11 26.93 42.01
N GLY A 166 -7.16 26.08 42.33
CA GLY A 166 -7.05 24.71 41.79
C GLY A 166 -6.53 24.61 40.36
N GLN A 167 -6.22 25.73 39.68
CA GLN A 167 -5.80 25.74 38.26
C GLN A 167 -4.51 24.92 38.01
N ASN A 168 -3.50 25.04 38.88
CA ASN A 168 -2.27 24.27 38.75
C ASN A 168 -2.50 22.78 38.95
N ILE A 169 -3.41 22.39 39.85
CA ILE A 169 -3.78 20.98 40.10
C ILE A 169 -4.49 20.43 38.84
N ALA A 170 -5.48 21.16 38.33
CA ALA A 170 -6.20 20.75 37.11
C ALA A 170 -5.26 20.65 35.90
N ARG A 171 -4.34 21.61 35.73
CA ARG A 171 -3.31 21.59 34.67
C ARG A 171 -2.40 20.36 34.78
N LEU A 172 -1.96 20.03 35.98
CA LEU A 172 -1.11 18.86 36.21
C LEU A 172 -1.87 17.56 35.93
N GLN A 173 -3.13 17.45 36.36
CA GLN A 173 -3.97 16.28 36.09
C GLN A 173 -4.22 16.12 34.57
N ALA A 174 -4.53 17.21 33.88
CA ALA A 174 -4.69 17.20 32.42
C ALA A 174 -3.39 16.77 31.70
N ALA A 175 -2.23 17.31 32.12
CA ALA A 175 -0.95 16.94 31.55
C ALA A 175 -0.61 15.46 31.76
N LYS A 176 -0.90 14.90 32.95
CA LYS A 176 -0.73 13.47 33.23
C LYS A 176 -1.63 12.60 32.37
N ALA A 177 -2.90 13.01 32.17
CA ALA A 177 -3.83 12.31 31.30
C ALA A 177 -3.34 12.33 29.83
N GLN A 178 -2.85 13.47 29.35
CA GLN A 178 -2.26 13.60 28.01
C GLN A 178 -0.99 12.73 27.86
N GLN A 179 -0.17 12.64 28.89
CA GLN A 179 1.00 11.76 28.88
C GLN A 179 0.60 10.29 28.78
N ALA A 180 -0.42 9.84 29.53
CA ALA A 180 -0.94 8.48 29.45
C ALA A 180 -1.55 8.20 28.05
N GLN A 181 -2.26 9.17 27.48
CA GLN A 181 -2.77 9.06 26.11
C GLN A 181 -1.65 8.93 25.07
N ALA A 182 -0.58 9.73 25.21
CA ALA A 182 0.58 9.66 24.31
C ALA A 182 1.32 8.32 24.43
N LEU A 183 1.40 7.74 25.64
CA LEU A 183 1.96 6.40 25.84
C LEU A 183 1.14 5.33 25.13
N ASN A 184 -0.17 5.32 25.33
CA ASN A 184 -1.06 4.37 24.65
C ASN A 184 -0.99 4.51 23.13
N SER A 185 -0.87 5.74 22.62
CA SER A 185 -0.71 6.01 21.19
C SER A 185 0.63 5.46 20.66
N PHE A 186 1.72 5.62 21.40
CA PHE A 186 3.02 5.05 21.05
C PHE A 186 2.98 3.51 21.00
N GLU A 187 2.41 2.88 22.04
CA GLU A 187 2.24 1.42 22.10
C GLU A 187 1.39 0.92 20.94
N HIS A 188 0.29 1.59 20.62
CA HIS A 188 -0.56 1.25 19.48
C HIS A 188 0.21 1.36 18.15
N THR A 189 0.98 2.42 17.93
CA THR A 189 1.79 2.60 16.73
C THR A 189 2.82 1.48 16.58
N LEU A 190 3.47 1.08 17.67
CA LEU A 190 4.45 -0.01 17.67
C LEU A 190 3.81 -1.36 17.33
N LEU A 191 2.64 -1.65 17.93
CA LEU A 191 1.89 -2.88 17.65
C LEU A 191 1.37 -2.91 16.20
N SER A 192 0.91 -1.77 15.68
CA SER A 192 0.50 -1.64 14.27
C SER A 192 1.66 -1.91 13.33
N ALA A 193 2.82 -1.33 13.59
CA ALA A 193 4.03 -1.56 12.81
C ALA A 193 4.46 -3.03 12.80
N ALA A 194 4.41 -3.71 13.96
CA ALA A 194 4.70 -5.13 14.05
C ALA A 194 3.68 -5.99 13.28
N SER A 195 2.40 -5.63 13.34
CA SER A 195 1.33 -6.29 12.60
C SER A 195 1.50 -6.12 11.08
N GLU A 196 1.88 -4.94 10.61
CA GLU A 196 2.13 -4.68 9.18
C GLU A 196 3.26 -5.56 8.65
N VAL A 197 4.38 -5.69 9.39
CA VAL A 197 5.48 -6.59 9.02
C VAL A 197 5.00 -8.05 8.97
N SER A 198 4.28 -8.49 10.00
CA SER A 198 3.73 -9.86 10.07
C SER A 198 2.79 -10.14 8.90
N ASN A 199 1.90 -9.20 8.57
CA ASN A 199 0.96 -9.31 7.45
C ASN A 199 1.69 -9.37 6.10
N ALA A 200 2.72 -8.53 5.90
CA ALA A 200 3.51 -8.54 4.68
C ALA A 200 4.28 -9.86 4.48
N MET A 201 4.86 -10.40 5.55
CA MET A 201 5.54 -11.72 5.52
C MET A 201 4.55 -12.86 5.21
N SER A 202 3.38 -12.85 5.85
CA SER A 202 2.32 -13.83 5.60
C SER A 202 1.81 -13.74 4.16
N ALA A 203 1.57 -12.52 3.65
CA ALA A 203 1.15 -12.28 2.28
C ALA A 203 2.19 -12.81 1.26
N TYR A 204 3.48 -12.57 1.50
CA TYR A 204 4.56 -13.09 0.65
C TYR A 204 4.55 -14.62 0.60
N THR A 205 4.50 -15.27 1.75
CA THR A 205 4.51 -16.74 1.85
C THR A 205 3.28 -17.35 1.18
N THR A 206 2.10 -16.80 1.48
CA THR A 206 0.83 -17.25 0.91
C THR A 206 0.77 -17.06 -0.60
N ALA A 207 1.22 -15.91 -1.11
CA ALA A 207 1.24 -15.64 -2.55
C ALA A 207 2.21 -16.59 -3.27
N GLY A 208 3.36 -16.92 -2.66
CA GLY A 208 4.32 -17.88 -3.19
C GLY A 208 3.74 -19.30 -3.27
N GLN A 209 3.10 -19.77 -2.20
CA GLN A 209 2.44 -21.09 -2.16
C GLN A 209 1.31 -21.16 -3.21
N ARG A 210 0.46 -20.15 -3.28
CA ARG A 210 -0.62 -20.11 -4.28
C ARG A 210 -0.09 -20.07 -5.71
N ALA A 211 1.00 -19.36 -5.97
CA ALA A 211 1.60 -19.32 -7.30
C ALA A 211 2.08 -20.71 -7.74
N ALA A 212 2.70 -21.49 -6.86
CA ALA A 212 3.12 -22.86 -7.15
C ALA A 212 1.92 -23.80 -7.39
N ILE A 213 0.83 -23.66 -6.62
CA ILE A 213 -0.40 -24.43 -6.81
C ILE A 213 -1.03 -24.12 -8.18
N PHE A 214 -1.17 -22.85 -8.54
CA PHE A 214 -1.74 -22.47 -9.85
C PHE A 214 -0.84 -22.85 -11.02
N GLU A 215 0.48 -22.90 -10.84
CA GLU A 215 1.41 -23.39 -11.84
C GLU A 215 1.21 -24.90 -12.10
N ALA A 216 1.11 -25.71 -11.05
CA ALA A 216 0.79 -27.13 -11.18
C ALA A 216 -0.60 -27.34 -11.80
N GLN A 217 -1.61 -26.57 -11.34
CA GLN A 217 -2.96 -26.65 -11.88
C GLN A 217 -2.99 -26.28 -13.39
N SER A 218 -2.25 -25.24 -13.81
CA SER A 218 -2.18 -24.85 -15.24
C SER A 218 -1.57 -25.98 -16.08
N ALA A 219 -0.50 -26.63 -15.59
CA ALA A 219 0.14 -27.73 -16.31
C ALA A 219 -0.81 -28.94 -16.47
N ASP A 220 -1.62 -29.27 -15.46
CA ASP A 220 -2.58 -30.35 -15.55
C ASP A 220 -3.78 -29.96 -16.44
N LEU A 221 -4.23 -28.70 -16.41
CA LEU A 221 -5.30 -28.21 -17.25
C LEU A 221 -4.87 -28.09 -18.73
N GLU A 222 -3.61 -27.83 -19.03
CA GLU A 222 -3.07 -27.89 -20.39
C GLU A 222 -3.20 -29.29 -20.98
N LYS A 223 -2.84 -30.32 -20.20
CA LYS A 223 -3.05 -31.74 -20.59
C LYS A 223 -4.54 -32.08 -20.71
N ALA A 224 -5.37 -31.57 -19.79
CA ALA A 224 -6.81 -31.81 -19.85
C ALA A 224 -7.43 -31.22 -21.14
N VAL A 225 -6.99 -30.02 -21.56
CA VAL A 225 -7.40 -29.43 -22.85
C VAL A 225 -6.95 -30.30 -24.02
N GLU A 226 -5.71 -30.81 -24.02
CA GLU A 226 -5.20 -31.70 -25.04
C GLU A 226 -6.03 -32.99 -25.14
N TYR A 227 -6.22 -33.67 -24.00
CA TYR A 227 -7.00 -34.93 -23.95
C TYR A 227 -8.48 -34.74 -24.33
N THR A 228 -9.11 -33.67 -23.89
CA THR A 228 -10.50 -33.40 -24.27
C THR A 228 -10.64 -33.04 -25.76
N ASN A 229 -9.67 -32.38 -26.38
CA ASN A 229 -9.61 -32.19 -27.81
C ASN A 229 -9.45 -33.52 -28.56
N ASP A 230 -8.58 -34.39 -28.13
CA ASP A 230 -8.40 -35.70 -28.72
C ASP A 230 -9.66 -36.57 -28.61
N LEU A 231 -10.33 -36.56 -27.45
CA LEU A 231 -11.60 -37.24 -27.25
C LEU A 231 -12.69 -36.69 -28.19
N MET A 232 -12.72 -35.38 -28.40
CA MET A 232 -13.65 -34.76 -29.34
C MET A 232 -13.37 -35.14 -30.79
N ILE A 233 -12.09 -35.29 -31.19
CA ILE A 233 -11.71 -35.58 -32.59
C ILE A 233 -11.86 -37.07 -32.89
N TYR A 234 -11.36 -37.96 -31.99
CA TYR A 234 -11.19 -39.39 -32.24
C TYR A 234 -12.24 -40.28 -31.57
N ALA A 235 -12.96 -39.75 -30.55
CA ALA A 235 -13.99 -40.45 -29.83
C ALA A 235 -15.30 -39.66 -29.77
N ASN A 236 -16.25 -40.08 -28.98
CA ASN A 236 -17.55 -39.38 -28.83
C ASN A 236 -17.52 -38.30 -27.71
N GLY A 237 -16.37 -37.62 -27.49
CA GLY A 237 -16.26 -36.53 -26.55
C GLY A 237 -17.13 -35.33 -26.96
N THR A 238 -17.65 -34.62 -25.98
CA THR A 238 -18.44 -33.41 -26.22
C THR A 238 -17.56 -32.17 -26.23
N TYR A 239 -17.87 -31.22 -27.10
CA TYR A 239 -17.16 -29.93 -27.12
C TYR A 239 -17.30 -29.15 -25.79
N LEU A 240 -18.36 -29.40 -25.04
CA LEU A 240 -18.56 -28.77 -23.72
C LEU A 240 -17.43 -29.12 -22.74
N GLU A 241 -16.87 -30.32 -22.82
CA GLU A 241 -15.72 -30.75 -22.01
C GLU A 241 -14.47 -29.95 -22.36
N VAL A 242 -14.18 -29.77 -23.66
CA VAL A 242 -13.06 -28.94 -24.14
C VAL A 242 -13.20 -27.51 -23.65
N LEU A 243 -14.40 -26.94 -23.77
CA LEU A 243 -14.71 -25.58 -23.38
C LEU A 243 -14.53 -25.35 -21.88
N THR A 244 -14.98 -26.30 -21.07
CA THR A 244 -14.83 -26.27 -19.61
C THR A 244 -13.36 -26.34 -19.21
N ALA A 245 -12.59 -27.21 -19.85
CA ALA A 245 -11.15 -27.32 -19.62
C ALA A 245 -10.42 -26.02 -20.01
N GLN A 246 -10.74 -25.43 -21.16
CA GLN A 246 -10.17 -24.17 -21.61
C GLN A 246 -10.51 -22.97 -20.69
N GLN A 247 -11.75 -22.88 -20.21
CA GLN A 247 -12.14 -21.85 -19.23
C GLN A 247 -11.36 -21.99 -17.92
N SER A 248 -11.24 -23.23 -17.44
CA SER A 248 -10.50 -23.52 -16.22
C SER A 248 -9.01 -23.19 -16.37
N LEU A 249 -8.43 -23.48 -17.54
CA LEU A 249 -7.03 -23.15 -17.84
C LEU A 249 -6.82 -21.63 -17.84
N LEU A 250 -7.68 -20.86 -18.53
CA LEU A 250 -7.60 -19.40 -18.52
C LEU A 250 -7.66 -18.84 -17.09
N ALA A 251 -8.61 -19.33 -16.31
CA ALA A 251 -8.76 -18.89 -14.91
C ALA A 251 -7.51 -19.21 -14.08
N ALA A 252 -6.93 -20.39 -14.23
CA ALA A 252 -5.69 -20.79 -13.54
C ALA A 252 -4.50 -19.90 -13.95
N GLN A 253 -4.32 -19.63 -15.23
CA GLN A 253 -3.25 -18.78 -15.75
C GLN A 253 -3.39 -17.33 -15.28
N LEU A 254 -4.60 -16.76 -15.27
CA LEU A 254 -4.85 -15.40 -14.75
C LEU A 254 -4.57 -15.32 -13.24
N ASN A 255 -4.97 -16.34 -12.48
CA ASN A 255 -4.70 -16.44 -11.06
C ASN A 255 -3.19 -16.57 -10.77
N GLN A 256 -2.45 -17.33 -11.57
CA GLN A 256 -0.99 -17.45 -11.45
C GLN A 256 -0.31 -16.07 -11.61
N VAL A 257 -0.70 -15.29 -12.63
CA VAL A 257 -0.17 -13.93 -12.84
C VAL A 257 -0.54 -13.01 -11.67
N SER A 258 -1.78 -13.10 -11.16
CA SER A 258 -2.21 -12.33 -9.99
C SER A 258 -1.40 -12.68 -8.72
N CYS A 259 -1.09 -13.94 -8.50
CA CYS A 259 -0.28 -14.37 -7.37
C CYS A 259 1.17 -13.89 -7.48
N ARG A 260 1.76 -13.89 -8.68
CA ARG A 260 3.10 -13.29 -8.89
C ARG A 260 3.11 -11.79 -8.57
N LEU A 261 2.09 -11.05 -9.01
CA LEU A 261 1.95 -9.63 -8.66
C LEU A 261 1.80 -9.43 -7.16
N ALA A 262 0.91 -10.20 -6.51
CA ALA A 262 0.69 -10.13 -5.06
C ALA A 262 1.98 -10.42 -4.26
N ARG A 263 2.80 -11.39 -4.72
CA ARG A 263 4.11 -11.67 -4.13
C ARG A 263 5.06 -10.48 -4.21
N ASN A 264 5.14 -9.83 -5.37
CA ASN A 264 5.98 -8.64 -5.55
C ASN A 264 5.50 -7.46 -4.70
N GLN A 265 4.19 -7.23 -4.64
CA GLN A 265 3.60 -6.22 -3.75
C GLN A 265 3.90 -6.50 -2.27
N ALA A 266 3.84 -7.77 -1.85
CA ALA A 266 4.17 -8.14 -0.48
C ALA A 266 5.63 -7.81 -0.12
N ILE A 267 6.59 -7.98 -1.06
CA ILE A 267 7.99 -7.59 -0.85
C ILE A 267 8.11 -6.07 -0.70
N ILE A 268 7.44 -5.29 -1.56
CA ILE A 268 7.44 -3.82 -1.47
C ILE A 268 6.83 -3.36 -0.15
N ASN A 269 5.70 -3.94 0.25
CA ASN A 269 5.06 -3.65 1.52
C ASN A 269 5.95 -4.00 2.71
N LEU A 270 6.67 -5.13 2.65
CA LEU A 270 7.63 -5.52 3.67
C LEU A 270 8.77 -4.50 3.77
N TYR A 271 9.33 -4.08 2.63
CA TYR A 271 10.36 -3.05 2.59
C TYR A 271 9.87 -1.73 3.22
N GLN A 272 8.67 -1.29 2.88
CA GLN A 272 8.06 -0.08 3.47
C GLN A 272 7.80 -0.25 4.97
N SER A 273 7.27 -1.40 5.39
CA SER A 273 6.96 -1.68 6.81
C SER A 273 8.21 -1.78 7.70
N LEU A 274 9.39 -1.99 7.11
CA LEU A 274 10.68 -1.95 7.79
C LEU A 274 11.33 -0.56 7.80
N GLY A 275 10.63 0.47 7.28
CA GLY A 275 11.15 1.84 7.20
C GLY A 275 12.09 2.07 6.02
N GLY A 276 11.99 1.26 4.98
CA GLY A 276 12.69 1.45 3.73
C GLY A 276 12.24 2.71 2.98
N GLY A 277 13.13 3.26 2.13
CA GLY A 277 12.84 4.47 1.34
C GLY A 277 13.40 5.76 1.95
N ARG A 278 14.42 5.67 2.79
CA ARG A 278 15.18 6.82 3.34
C ARG A 278 16.29 7.23 2.42
#